data_8dd3e4da7598df91517f7b2a3ebca30a
#
_entry.id   8dd3e4da7598df91517f7b2a3ebca30a
#
_cell.length_a   1.000
_cell.length_b   1.000
_cell.length_c   1.000
_cell.angle_alpha   90.00
_cell.angle_beta   90.00
_cell.angle_gamma   90.00
#
_symmetry.space_group_name_H-M   'P 1'
#
loop_
_entity.id
_entity.type
_entity.pdbx_description
1 polymer ?
#
loop_
_entity_poly.entity_id
_entity_poly.type
_entity_poly.pdbx_seq_one_letter_code
_entity_poly.pdbx_strand_id
1 'polypeptide(L)'
;GGAAASAAYAIEPLNLSFTVWEGGVSKLATAAALCAIAAGVFHWGSKIWGHRVVEPLGKLVFLVLLAGGALYGAGDLIAGANGQLAPAIDGTVGAVADGAEFGALLSTAGGALLVLGSLLVVLAVLPAVLRTGPRADADPWGGQTLEWTTASPPPFGNFQGPIPEVTSPSPLLDLHEAAAKEIS
;
A
#
# COMPACT_ATOMS: atom_id res chain seq x y z
N GLY A 1 -2.38 -10.94 8.61
CA GLY A 1 -3.84 -11.16 8.72
C GLY A 1 -4.35 -12.15 7.67
N GLY A 2 -4.10 -11.94 6.40
CA GLY A 2 -4.62 -12.77 5.30
C GLY A 2 -4.22 -14.25 5.41
N ALA A 3 -2.95 -14.54 5.71
CA ALA A 3 -2.48 -15.93 5.85
C ALA A 3 -3.19 -16.70 6.98
N ALA A 4 -3.44 -16.05 8.12
CA ALA A 4 -4.17 -16.68 9.22
C ALA A 4 -5.65 -16.94 8.85
N ALA A 5 -6.28 -16.00 8.15
CA ALA A 5 -7.66 -16.16 7.68
C ALA A 5 -7.77 -17.27 6.61
N SER A 6 -6.75 -17.42 5.73
CA SER A 6 -6.68 -18.55 4.78
C SER A 6 -6.48 -19.89 5.49
N ALA A 7 -5.66 -19.93 6.54
CA ALA A 7 -5.47 -21.15 7.33
C ALA A 7 -6.77 -21.57 8.04
N ALA A 8 -7.55 -20.62 8.56
CA ALA A 8 -8.84 -20.91 9.20
C ALA A 8 -9.84 -21.57 8.24
N TYR A 9 -9.79 -21.26 6.94
CA TYR A 9 -10.64 -21.87 5.92
C TYR A 9 -10.47 -23.40 5.83
N ALA A 10 -9.26 -23.90 6.13
CA ALA A 10 -8.94 -25.34 6.09
C ALA A 10 -9.41 -26.12 7.34
N ILE A 11 -9.96 -25.44 8.34
CA ILE A 11 -10.40 -26.07 9.59
C ILE A 11 -11.86 -26.48 9.46
N GLU A 12 -12.15 -27.76 9.18
CA GLU A 12 -13.51 -28.29 8.98
C GLU A 12 -14.53 -27.87 10.03
N PRO A 13 -14.23 -27.87 11.36
CA PRO A 13 -15.22 -27.47 12.36
C PRO A 13 -15.72 -26.04 12.24
N LEU A 14 -14.98 -25.15 11.56
CA LEU A 14 -15.41 -23.75 11.35
C LEU A 14 -16.44 -23.60 10.24
N ASN A 15 -16.60 -24.61 9.38
CA ASN A 15 -17.58 -24.65 8.28
C ASN A 15 -17.64 -23.38 7.43
N LEU A 16 -16.47 -22.86 7.04
CA LEU A 16 -16.31 -21.61 6.27
C LEU A 16 -16.42 -21.81 4.76
N SER A 17 -16.49 -23.07 4.31
CA SER A 17 -16.59 -23.42 2.88
C SER A 17 -17.84 -22.83 2.26
N PHE A 18 -17.70 -22.29 1.05
CA PHE A 18 -18.78 -21.64 0.30
C PHE A 18 -19.39 -20.40 0.94
N THR A 19 -18.79 -19.88 2.00
CA THR A 19 -19.20 -18.61 2.60
C THR A 19 -18.42 -17.42 1.99
N VAL A 20 -18.84 -16.21 2.29
CA VAL A 20 -18.13 -14.98 1.89
C VAL A 20 -16.78 -14.79 2.59
N TRP A 21 -16.36 -15.70 3.47
CA TRP A 21 -15.05 -15.70 4.14
C TRP A 21 -13.89 -15.61 3.15
N GLU A 22 -13.93 -16.39 2.08
CA GLU A 22 -12.91 -16.37 1.03
C GLU A 22 -12.83 -14.99 0.35
N GLY A 23 -13.99 -14.36 0.13
CA GLY A 23 -14.09 -12.98 -0.33
C GLY A 23 -13.36 -12.01 0.60
N GLY A 24 -13.52 -12.17 1.92
CA GLY A 24 -12.84 -11.38 2.95
C GLY A 24 -11.31 -11.50 2.87
N VAL A 25 -10.78 -12.72 2.68
CA VAL A 25 -9.34 -12.95 2.47
C VAL A 25 -8.84 -12.23 1.22
N SER A 26 -9.55 -12.35 0.12
CA SER A 26 -9.21 -11.69 -1.16
C SER A 26 -9.25 -10.16 -1.04
N LYS A 27 -10.22 -9.61 -0.32
CA LYS A 27 -10.33 -8.18 -0.01
C LYS A 27 -9.16 -7.67 0.82
N LEU A 28 -8.71 -8.41 1.83
CA LEU A 28 -7.51 -8.07 2.60
C LEU A 28 -6.26 -8.04 1.71
N ALA A 29 -6.10 -9.01 0.82
CA ALA A 29 -4.98 -9.03 -0.13
C ALA A 29 -5.00 -7.84 -1.09
N THR A 30 -6.19 -7.49 -1.62
CA THR A 30 -6.38 -6.32 -2.47
C THR A 30 -6.03 -5.03 -1.74
N ALA A 31 -6.49 -4.86 -0.51
CA ALA A 31 -6.17 -3.70 0.31
C ALA A 31 -4.67 -3.59 0.61
N ALA A 32 -4.00 -4.72 0.90
CA ALA A 32 -2.56 -4.76 1.09
C ALA A 32 -1.80 -4.33 -0.18
N ALA A 33 -2.25 -4.78 -1.35
CA ALA A 33 -1.68 -4.36 -2.63
C ALA A 33 -1.85 -2.85 -2.88
N LEU A 34 -3.01 -2.27 -2.57
CA LEU A 34 -3.24 -0.83 -2.68
C LEU A 34 -2.32 -0.04 -1.73
N CYS A 35 -2.15 -0.50 -0.50
CA CYS A 35 -1.21 0.12 0.44
C CYS A 35 0.25 0.05 -0.06
N ALA A 36 0.66 -1.07 -0.64
CA ALA A 36 2.00 -1.25 -1.19
C ALA A 36 2.25 -0.33 -2.40
N ILE A 37 1.27 -0.22 -3.31
CA ILE A 37 1.32 0.71 -4.45
C ILE A 37 1.43 2.16 -3.94
N ALA A 38 0.59 2.56 -3.00
CA ALA A 38 0.64 3.90 -2.43
C ALA A 38 2.02 4.18 -1.78
N ALA A 39 2.55 3.24 -1.00
CA ALA A 39 3.87 3.36 -0.39
C ALA A 39 4.97 3.56 -1.44
N GLY A 40 4.97 2.77 -2.52
CA GLY A 40 5.90 2.93 -3.64
C GLY A 40 5.78 4.29 -4.32
N VAL A 41 4.56 4.74 -4.57
CA VAL A 41 4.29 6.05 -5.17
C VAL A 41 4.81 7.20 -4.29
N PHE A 42 4.60 7.15 -2.98
CA PHE A 42 5.13 8.15 -2.06
C PHE A 42 6.66 8.08 -1.93
N HIS A 43 7.24 6.88 -1.92
CA HIS A 43 8.68 6.69 -1.77
C HIS A 43 9.45 7.17 -3.00
N TRP A 44 9.07 6.72 -4.19
CA TRP A 44 9.79 7.04 -5.43
C TRP A 44 9.21 8.22 -6.21
N GLY A 45 8.00 8.66 -5.92
CA GLY A 45 7.33 9.70 -6.69
C GLY A 45 8.12 11.00 -6.78
N SER A 46 8.69 11.46 -5.66
CA SER A 46 9.54 12.65 -5.64
C SER A 46 10.79 12.51 -6.53
N LYS A 47 11.37 11.30 -6.56
CA LYS A 47 12.49 10.95 -7.43
C LYS A 47 12.12 10.97 -8.91
N ILE A 48 10.99 10.33 -9.25
CA ILE A 48 10.54 10.16 -10.63
C ILE A 48 10.11 11.49 -11.26
N TRP A 49 9.35 12.30 -10.54
CA TRP A 49 8.80 13.56 -11.08
C TRP A 49 9.66 14.77 -10.83
N GLY A 50 10.66 14.69 -9.94
CA GLY A 50 11.56 15.78 -9.58
C GLY A 50 10.91 16.87 -8.73
N HIS A 51 9.71 16.62 -8.21
CA HIS A 51 8.97 17.52 -7.32
C HIS A 51 8.43 16.73 -6.14
N ARG A 52 8.37 17.38 -4.98
CA ARG A 52 7.92 16.73 -3.74
C ARG A 52 6.44 16.37 -3.81
N VAL A 53 6.10 15.16 -3.40
CA VAL A 53 4.72 14.76 -3.08
C VAL A 53 4.29 15.39 -1.78
N VAL A 54 2.98 15.58 -1.57
CA VAL A 54 2.42 16.22 -0.36
C VAL A 54 2.49 15.23 0.81
N GLU A 55 3.59 15.26 1.55
CA GLU A 55 3.89 14.31 2.64
C GLU A 55 2.83 14.26 3.75
N PRO A 56 2.30 15.39 4.28
CA PRO A 56 1.25 15.33 5.29
C PRO A 56 0.01 14.56 4.84
N LEU A 57 -0.32 14.67 3.55
CA LEU A 57 -1.43 13.93 2.96
C LEU A 57 -1.12 12.43 2.86
N GLY A 58 0.16 12.04 2.70
CA GLY A 58 0.60 10.66 2.70
C GLY A 58 0.31 9.94 4.02
N LYS A 59 0.46 10.61 5.14
CA LYS A 59 0.12 10.05 6.46
C LYS A 59 -1.38 9.80 6.60
N LEU A 60 -2.20 10.73 6.11
CA LEU A 60 -3.65 10.56 6.07
C LEU A 60 -4.05 9.41 5.13
N VAL A 61 -3.46 9.34 3.95
CA VAL A 61 -3.67 8.23 2.98
C VAL A 61 -3.40 6.89 3.63
N PHE A 62 -2.26 6.75 4.32
CA PHE A 62 -1.92 5.51 5.01
C PHE A 62 -2.99 5.09 6.01
N LEU A 63 -3.44 6.01 6.87
CA LEU A 63 -4.47 5.72 7.88
C LEU A 63 -5.81 5.33 7.24
N VAL A 64 -6.23 6.05 6.20
CA VAL A 64 -7.49 5.80 5.50
C VAL A 64 -7.46 4.46 4.76
N LEU A 65 -6.37 4.15 4.03
CA LEU A 65 -6.24 2.87 3.33
C LEU A 65 -6.13 1.70 4.30
N LEU A 66 -5.39 1.86 5.41
CA LEU A 66 -5.26 0.82 6.44
C LEU A 66 -6.60 0.51 7.09
N ALA A 67 -7.32 1.55 7.56
CA ALA A 67 -8.63 1.39 8.16
C ALA A 67 -9.65 0.83 7.17
N GLY A 68 -9.66 1.39 5.95
CA GLY A 68 -10.53 0.93 4.86
C GLY A 68 -10.30 -0.55 4.55
N GLY A 69 -9.04 -0.95 4.37
CA GLY A 69 -8.67 -2.35 4.07
C GLY A 69 -9.04 -3.31 5.19
N ALA A 70 -8.78 -2.92 6.44
CA ALA A 70 -9.15 -3.72 7.59
C ALA A 70 -10.66 -3.95 7.67
N LEU A 71 -11.47 -2.90 7.54
CA LEU A 71 -12.93 -3.00 7.56
C LEU A 71 -13.47 -3.77 6.36
N TYR A 72 -12.90 -3.54 5.16
CA TYR A 72 -13.33 -4.17 3.92
C TYR A 72 -13.20 -5.68 3.95
N GLY A 73 -12.08 -6.19 4.46
CA GLY A 73 -11.87 -7.63 4.61
C GLY A 73 -12.53 -8.21 5.84
N ALA A 74 -12.42 -7.55 7.02
CA ALA A 74 -13.00 -8.03 8.25
C ALA A 74 -14.54 -8.15 8.17
N GLY A 75 -15.19 -7.27 7.41
CA GLY A 75 -16.64 -7.34 7.19
C GLY A 75 -17.09 -8.67 6.60
N ASP A 76 -16.42 -9.12 5.53
CA ASP A 76 -16.74 -10.41 4.91
C ASP A 76 -16.29 -11.61 5.78
N LEU A 77 -15.18 -11.47 6.52
CA LEU A 77 -14.77 -12.51 7.47
C LEU A 77 -15.84 -12.69 8.58
N ILE A 78 -16.39 -11.59 9.11
CA ILE A 78 -17.46 -11.63 10.11
C ILE A 78 -18.74 -12.22 9.51
N ALA A 79 -19.14 -11.78 8.32
CA ALA A 79 -20.33 -12.30 7.64
C ALA A 79 -20.17 -13.80 7.32
N GLY A 80 -19.01 -14.22 6.82
CA GLY A 80 -18.70 -15.61 6.52
C GLY A 80 -18.67 -16.51 7.76
N ALA A 81 -18.12 -16.00 8.88
CA ALA A 81 -18.15 -16.71 10.16
C ALA A 81 -19.58 -16.89 10.71
N ASN A 82 -20.51 -16.02 10.37
CA ASN A 82 -21.93 -16.14 10.66
C ASN A 82 -22.69 -16.99 9.62
N GLY A 83 -21.98 -17.66 8.72
CA GLY A 83 -22.57 -18.58 7.74
C GLY A 83 -23.17 -17.90 6.51
N GLN A 84 -22.86 -16.63 6.23
CA GLN A 84 -23.31 -15.98 5.00
C GLN A 84 -22.68 -16.69 3.80
N LEU A 85 -23.50 -17.28 2.96
CA LEU A 85 -23.07 -17.95 1.75
C LEU A 85 -22.57 -16.95 0.71
N ALA A 86 -21.54 -17.35 -0.04
CA ALA A 86 -21.12 -16.63 -1.21
C ALA A 86 -22.22 -16.67 -2.30
N PRO A 87 -22.33 -15.64 -3.17
CA PRO A 87 -23.23 -15.69 -4.31
C PRO A 87 -22.93 -16.92 -5.18
N ALA A 88 -23.96 -17.59 -5.66
CA ALA A 88 -23.81 -18.68 -6.61
C ALA A 88 -23.27 -18.16 -7.96
N ILE A 89 -22.76 -19.07 -8.79
CA ILE A 89 -22.16 -18.73 -10.10
C ILE A 89 -23.18 -18.02 -11.02
N ASP A 90 -24.47 -18.30 -10.86
CA ASP A 90 -25.57 -17.65 -11.60
C ASP A 90 -25.93 -16.26 -11.03
N GLY A 91 -25.24 -15.79 -10.00
CA GLY A 91 -25.48 -14.50 -9.35
C GLY A 91 -26.62 -14.52 -8.34
N THR A 92 -27.24 -15.68 -8.07
CA THR A 92 -28.27 -15.75 -7.02
C THR A 92 -27.61 -15.60 -5.65
N VAL A 93 -28.21 -14.75 -4.81
CA VAL A 93 -27.77 -14.55 -3.43
C VAL A 93 -28.73 -15.33 -2.53
N GLY A 94 -28.17 -16.17 -1.68
CA GLY A 94 -28.93 -16.88 -0.66
C GLY A 94 -29.57 -15.94 0.36
N ALA A 95 -30.35 -16.50 1.28
CA ALA A 95 -30.89 -15.71 2.39
C ALA A 95 -29.74 -15.09 3.21
N VAL A 96 -29.99 -13.89 3.73
CA VAL A 96 -29.01 -13.20 4.60
C VAL A 96 -28.94 -13.98 5.92
N ALA A 97 -27.76 -14.40 6.32
CA ALA A 97 -27.54 -15.08 7.59
C ALA A 97 -27.65 -14.08 8.75
N ASP A 98 -28.15 -14.56 9.89
CA ASP A 98 -28.28 -13.74 11.10
C ASP A 98 -26.90 -13.15 11.49
N GLY A 99 -26.85 -11.85 11.68
CA GLY A 99 -25.62 -11.12 12.02
C GLY A 99 -24.68 -10.83 10.84
N ALA A 100 -24.96 -11.33 9.63
CA ALA A 100 -24.16 -11.01 8.44
C ALA A 100 -24.32 -9.55 8.00
N GLU A 101 -25.44 -8.90 8.31
CA GLU A 101 -25.70 -7.48 7.97
C GLU A 101 -24.65 -6.54 8.53
N PHE A 102 -24.19 -6.76 9.75
CA PHE A 102 -23.12 -5.98 10.37
C PHE A 102 -21.81 -6.13 9.59
N GLY A 103 -21.45 -7.35 9.18
CA GLY A 103 -20.28 -7.61 8.35
C GLY A 103 -20.38 -6.90 7.00
N ALA A 104 -21.55 -6.97 6.35
CA ALA A 104 -21.80 -6.28 5.07
C ALA A 104 -21.66 -4.75 5.20
N LEU A 105 -22.17 -4.18 6.30
CA LEU A 105 -22.02 -2.75 6.59
C LEU A 105 -20.54 -2.35 6.73
N LEU A 106 -19.77 -3.12 7.51
CA LEU A 106 -18.33 -2.88 7.67
C LEU A 106 -17.59 -2.99 6.34
N SER A 107 -17.88 -4.02 5.55
CA SER A 107 -17.26 -4.22 4.24
C SER A 107 -17.58 -3.05 3.30
N THR A 108 -18.83 -2.57 3.28
CA THR A 108 -19.22 -1.42 2.47
C THR A 108 -18.51 -0.14 2.91
N ALA A 109 -18.48 0.14 4.20
CA ALA A 109 -17.77 1.29 4.76
C ALA A 109 -16.26 1.23 4.46
N GLY A 110 -15.67 0.04 4.61
CA GLY A 110 -14.26 -0.20 4.26
C GLY A 110 -13.96 0.05 2.79
N GLY A 111 -14.83 -0.43 1.89
CA GLY A 111 -14.72 -0.17 0.46
C GLY A 111 -14.79 1.32 0.12
N ALA A 112 -15.70 2.06 0.74
CA ALA A 112 -15.80 3.51 0.57
C ALA A 112 -14.53 4.23 1.04
N LEU A 113 -13.93 3.81 2.16
CA LEU A 113 -12.65 4.34 2.63
C LEU A 113 -11.49 4.02 1.68
N LEU A 114 -11.45 2.83 1.08
CA LEU A 114 -10.43 2.49 0.08
C LEU A 114 -10.53 3.38 -1.16
N VAL A 115 -11.76 3.66 -1.63
CA VAL A 115 -11.97 4.62 -2.72
C VAL A 115 -11.49 6.01 -2.32
N LEU A 116 -11.88 6.48 -1.14
CA LEU A 116 -11.44 7.79 -0.63
C LEU A 116 -9.92 7.84 -0.52
N GLY A 117 -9.28 6.82 0.07
CA GLY A 117 -7.81 6.73 0.19
C GLY A 117 -7.12 6.78 -1.17
N SER A 118 -7.66 6.08 -2.16
CA SER A 118 -7.13 6.09 -3.53
C SER A 118 -7.23 7.47 -4.18
N LEU A 119 -8.33 8.19 -3.98
CA LEU A 119 -8.47 9.57 -4.43
C LEU A 119 -7.47 10.50 -3.73
N LEU A 120 -7.24 10.30 -2.43
CA LEU A 120 -6.25 11.07 -1.68
C LEU A 120 -4.82 10.81 -2.18
N VAL A 121 -4.48 9.58 -2.63
CA VAL A 121 -3.20 9.31 -3.31
C VAL A 121 -3.05 10.21 -4.53
N VAL A 122 -4.07 10.25 -5.40
CA VAL A 122 -4.04 11.09 -6.60
C VAL A 122 -3.82 12.56 -6.24
N LEU A 123 -4.56 13.07 -5.26
CA LEU A 123 -4.43 14.46 -4.81
C LEU A 123 -3.04 14.75 -4.24
N ALA A 124 -2.43 13.79 -3.53
CA ALA A 124 -1.11 13.96 -2.93
C ALA A 124 0.00 14.02 -3.99
N VAL A 125 -0.12 13.27 -5.07
CA VAL A 125 0.92 13.20 -6.11
C VAL A 125 0.72 14.23 -7.23
N LEU A 126 -0.49 14.74 -7.38
CA LEU A 126 -0.85 15.65 -8.48
C LEU A 126 0.09 16.87 -8.61
N PRO A 127 0.49 17.58 -7.52
CA PRO A 127 1.42 18.69 -7.62
C PRO A 127 2.81 18.26 -8.12
N ALA A 128 3.27 17.07 -7.76
CA ALA A 128 4.55 16.54 -8.23
C ALA A 128 4.50 16.19 -9.73
N VAL A 129 3.43 15.52 -10.16
CA VAL A 129 3.19 15.15 -11.57
C VAL A 129 3.06 16.38 -12.45
N LEU A 130 2.31 17.39 -12.02
CA LEU A 130 2.12 18.67 -12.74
C LEU A 130 3.30 19.63 -12.61
N ARG A 131 4.33 19.27 -11.83
CA ARG A 131 5.52 20.09 -11.57
C ARG A 131 5.20 21.47 -10.98
N THR A 132 4.12 21.58 -10.21
CA THR A 132 3.69 22.80 -9.53
C THR A 132 4.14 22.86 -8.08
N GLY A 133 4.55 21.73 -7.50
CA GLY A 133 5.09 21.63 -6.15
C GLY A 133 6.57 22.05 -6.04
N PRO A 134 7.12 22.10 -4.82
CA PRO A 134 8.55 22.35 -4.60
C PRO A 134 9.41 21.29 -5.30
N ARG A 135 10.61 21.66 -5.76
CA ARG A 135 11.55 20.68 -6.30
C ARG A 135 11.98 19.68 -5.23
N ALA A 136 12.15 18.44 -5.64
CA ALA A 136 12.69 17.40 -4.79
C ALA A 136 14.22 17.44 -4.79
N ASP A 137 14.81 17.20 -3.62
CA ASP A 137 16.24 16.96 -3.49
C ASP A 137 16.61 15.61 -4.15
N ALA A 138 17.91 15.37 -4.37
CA ALA A 138 18.39 14.09 -4.88
C ALA A 138 18.02 12.95 -3.92
N ASP A 139 18.10 13.19 -2.63
CA ASP A 139 17.76 12.25 -1.56
C ASP A 139 16.83 12.92 -0.52
N PRO A 140 15.51 12.93 -0.74
CA PRO A 140 14.58 13.54 0.18
C PRO A 140 14.30 12.72 1.46
N TRP A 141 14.78 11.46 1.51
CA TRP A 141 14.44 10.50 2.57
C TRP A 141 15.63 10.06 3.43
N GLY A 142 16.87 10.46 3.10
CA GLY A 142 18.08 9.92 3.72
C GLY A 142 18.29 8.45 3.34
N GLY A 143 18.09 8.15 2.05
CA GLY A 143 18.18 6.79 1.52
C GLY A 143 19.62 6.26 1.55
N GLN A 144 19.76 4.94 1.47
CA GLN A 144 21.06 4.27 1.59
C GLN A 144 21.50 3.57 0.30
N THR A 145 20.64 3.58 -0.71
CA THR A 145 20.83 2.87 -2.00
C THR A 145 21.21 3.81 -3.14
N LEU A 146 21.74 3.25 -4.22
CA LEU A 146 22.36 4.02 -5.32
C LEU A 146 21.41 4.97 -6.05
N GLU A 147 20.13 4.67 -6.11
CA GLU A 147 19.16 5.56 -6.76
C GLU A 147 19.13 6.96 -6.14
N TRP A 148 19.47 7.09 -4.86
CA TRP A 148 19.48 8.36 -4.13
C TRP A 148 20.75 9.20 -4.39
N THR A 149 21.76 8.65 -5.07
CA THR A 149 22.95 9.41 -5.50
C THR A 149 22.70 10.28 -6.75
N THR A 150 21.64 9.99 -7.50
CA THR A 150 21.30 10.70 -8.72
C THR A 150 20.39 11.90 -8.47
N ALA A 151 20.31 12.84 -9.42
CA ALA A 151 19.36 13.95 -9.34
C ALA A 151 17.89 13.49 -9.39
N SER A 152 16.98 14.37 -9.00
CA SER A 152 15.52 14.14 -9.09
C SER A 152 14.90 15.15 -10.08
N PRO A 153 14.41 14.75 -11.28
CA PRO A 153 14.41 13.39 -11.82
C PRO A 153 15.80 12.93 -12.25
N PRO A 154 16.03 11.60 -12.35
CA PRO A 154 17.31 11.10 -12.84
C PRO A 154 17.58 11.57 -14.27
N PRO A 155 18.83 11.91 -14.62
CA PRO A 155 19.21 12.28 -15.99
C PRO A 155 19.13 11.07 -16.92
N PHE A 156 19.17 11.33 -18.24
CA PHE A 156 19.27 10.26 -19.21
C PHE A 156 20.51 9.40 -18.94
N GLY A 157 20.33 8.08 -18.83
CA GLY A 157 21.38 7.13 -18.46
C GLY A 157 21.61 6.97 -16.96
N ASN A 158 20.83 7.64 -16.11
CA ASN A 158 20.86 7.65 -14.65
C ASN A 158 22.14 8.23 -14.02
N PHE A 159 23.32 7.69 -14.32
CA PHE A 159 24.58 8.14 -13.77
C PHE A 159 25.37 8.93 -14.84
N GLN A 160 25.79 10.16 -14.50
CA GLN A 160 26.60 11.03 -15.38
C GLN A 160 28.10 10.90 -15.13
N GLY A 161 28.50 10.06 -14.20
CA GLY A 161 29.88 9.79 -13.82
C GLY A 161 30.11 8.31 -13.55
N PRO A 162 31.33 7.95 -13.10
CA PRO A 162 31.59 6.56 -12.71
C PRO A 162 30.64 6.15 -11.58
N ILE A 163 30.07 4.97 -11.73
CA ILE A 163 29.21 4.39 -10.68
C ILE A 163 30.10 4.07 -9.47
N PRO A 164 29.73 4.51 -8.25
CA PRO A 164 30.47 4.15 -7.05
C PRO A 164 30.61 2.63 -6.88
N GLU A 165 31.74 2.19 -6.34
CA GLU A 165 31.93 0.77 -6.01
C GLU A 165 30.94 0.37 -4.91
N VAL A 166 30.21 -0.71 -5.16
CA VAL A 166 29.20 -1.23 -4.23
C VAL A 166 29.84 -2.30 -3.37
N THR A 167 30.19 -1.97 -2.13
CA THR A 167 30.85 -2.87 -1.17
C THR A 167 29.88 -3.42 -0.11
N SER A 168 28.70 -2.80 0.04
CA SER A 168 27.67 -3.22 1.00
C SER A 168 26.26 -3.07 0.43
N PRO A 169 25.21 -3.55 1.14
CA PRO A 169 23.81 -3.29 0.77
C PRO A 169 23.39 -1.82 0.88
N SER A 170 24.21 -0.96 1.48
CA SER A 170 23.93 0.45 1.76
C SER A 170 25.02 1.39 1.20
N PRO A 171 25.25 1.39 -0.11
CA PRO A 171 26.41 2.06 -0.73
C PRO A 171 26.44 3.58 -0.50
N LEU A 172 25.29 4.25 -0.38
CA LEU A 172 25.25 5.69 -0.09
C LEU A 172 25.67 5.98 1.36
N LEU A 173 25.32 5.10 2.31
CA LEU A 173 25.79 5.22 3.68
C LEU A 173 27.32 5.07 3.74
N ASP A 174 27.89 4.09 3.02
CA ASP A 174 29.34 3.88 2.95
C ASP A 174 30.06 5.13 2.41
N LEU A 175 29.51 5.78 1.38
CA LEU A 175 30.04 7.04 0.83
C LEU A 175 29.99 8.18 1.85
N HIS A 176 28.92 8.32 2.60
CA HIS A 176 28.80 9.35 3.64
C HIS A 176 29.79 9.11 4.79
N GLU A 177 29.95 7.86 5.21
CA GLU A 177 30.93 7.50 6.26
C GLU A 177 32.38 7.71 5.81
N ALA A 178 32.69 7.40 4.54
CA ALA A 178 34.01 7.66 3.99
C ALA A 178 34.31 9.16 3.95
N ALA A 179 33.37 9.97 3.45
CA ALA A 179 33.52 11.42 3.42
C ALA A 179 33.66 12.05 4.81
N ALA A 180 32.92 11.54 5.80
CA ALA A 180 33.01 12.00 7.19
C ALA A 180 34.40 11.70 7.83
N LYS A 181 35.02 10.57 7.46
CA LYS A 181 36.37 10.20 7.93
C LYS A 181 37.48 11.06 7.32
N GLU A 182 37.29 11.58 6.10
CA GLU A 182 38.28 12.46 5.45
C GLU A 182 38.28 13.88 6.04
N ILE A 183 37.21 14.29 6.74
CA ILE A 183 37.07 15.63 7.33
C ILE A 183 37.52 15.65 8.80
N SER A 184 37.67 14.50 9.45
CA SER A 184 38.05 14.36 10.86
C SER A 184 39.55 14.15 11.04
#